data_e45ae75900cf104cc672c38c210cb839
#
_entry.id   e45ae75900cf104cc672c38c210cb839
#
_cell.length_a   1.000
_cell.length_b   1.000
_cell.length_c   1.000
_cell.angle_alpha   90.00
_cell.angle_beta   90.00
_cell.angle_gamma   90.00
#
_symmetry.space_group_name_H-M   'P 1'
#
loop_
_entity.id
_entity.type
_entity.pdbx_description
1 polymer ?
#
loop_
_entity_poly.entity_id
_entity_poly.type
_entity_poly.pdbx_seq_one_letter_code
_entity_poly.pdbx_strand_id
1 'polypeptide(L)'
;MSLRGKAAIVGAALAGCGEAHGKSAMEITVEAVHGALADAGVSLGDVDAIATCQPLDTLSGLTLAQELGLNPKFTMNNRMGGSSFLSHTLWAAMLLELRLADTVLICYGSNQRTASGKLMTALDLPTYEAPYQPMFPLSSYALAADRHMTQFGTTREQLADVAVAARAWAQKNPEAFIRDPLTREDVIASRLVSDPLRVRDCCLVTDGGGAIVM
;
A
#
# COMPACT_ATOMS: atom_id res chain seq x y z
N MET A 1 -19.74 -21.49 -7.02
CA MET A 1 -18.67 -21.81 -6.04
C MET A 1 -18.41 -20.59 -5.18
N SER A 2 -18.21 -20.74 -3.89
CA SER A 2 -17.84 -19.64 -2.98
C SER A 2 -16.43 -19.89 -2.44
N LEU A 3 -15.59 -18.88 -2.45
CA LEU A 3 -14.26 -18.93 -1.83
C LEU A 3 -14.26 -18.70 -0.31
N ARG A 4 -15.45 -18.45 0.26
CA ARG A 4 -15.59 -18.17 1.70
C ARG A 4 -15.10 -19.36 2.53
N GLY A 5 -14.12 -19.12 3.41
CA GLY A 5 -13.57 -20.12 4.30
C GLY A 5 -12.68 -21.18 3.63
N LYS A 6 -12.19 -20.91 2.41
CA LYS A 6 -11.37 -21.84 1.62
C LYS A 6 -9.88 -21.58 1.68
N ALA A 7 -9.50 -20.39 2.05
CA ALA A 7 -8.11 -19.99 2.26
C ALA A 7 -7.99 -19.17 3.54
N ALA A 8 -6.81 -19.14 4.12
CA ALA A 8 -6.49 -18.37 5.32
C ALA A 8 -5.19 -17.60 5.12
N ILE A 9 -5.08 -16.44 5.74
CA ILE A 9 -3.79 -15.77 5.95
C ILE A 9 -3.20 -16.42 7.21
N VAL A 10 -2.03 -16.99 7.08
CA VAL A 10 -1.38 -17.76 8.16
C VAL A 10 -0.16 -17.05 8.73
N GLY A 11 0.36 -16.04 8.05
CA GLY A 11 1.43 -15.19 8.55
C GLY A 11 1.39 -13.81 7.92
N ALA A 12 1.85 -12.80 8.67
CA ALA A 12 1.94 -11.42 8.23
C ALA A 12 3.10 -10.70 8.92
N ALA A 13 3.77 -9.81 8.18
CA ALA A 13 4.80 -8.96 8.76
C ALA A 13 4.91 -7.62 8.02
N LEU A 14 5.41 -6.63 8.74
CA LEU A 14 5.80 -5.32 8.21
C LEU A 14 7.32 -5.14 8.36
N ALA A 15 7.91 -4.33 7.47
CA ALA A 15 9.32 -3.97 7.55
C ALA A 15 9.55 -2.52 7.10
N GLY A 16 10.55 -1.86 7.65
CA GLY A 16 11.04 -0.55 7.22
C GLY A 16 10.03 0.59 7.29
N CYS A 17 9.01 0.49 8.16
CA CYS A 17 7.94 1.48 8.22
C CYS A 17 8.43 2.85 8.70
N GLY A 18 8.10 3.89 7.93
CA GLY A 18 8.44 5.29 8.20
C GLY A 18 9.64 5.77 7.38
N GLU A 19 10.85 5.57 7.87
CA GLU A 19 12.11 5.90 7.20
C GLU A 19 13.08 4.72 7.30
N ALA A 20 13.43 4.13 6.18
CA ALA A 20 14.34 2.98 6.08
C ALA A 20 15.65 3.40 5.40
N HIS A 21 16.41 4.29 6.06
CA HIS A 21 17.66 4.82 5.52
C HIS A 21 18.64 3.70 5.14
N GLY A 22 19.20 3.81 3.94
CA GLY A 22 20.19 2.86 3.42
C GLY A 22 19.61 1.56 2.88
N LYS A 23 18.30 1.35 2.95
CA LYS A 23 17.64 0.16 2.39
C LYS A 23 17.03 0.44 1.03
N SER A 24 17.18 -0.49 0.12
CA SER A 24 16.43 -0.55 -1.14
C SER A 24 15.00 -1.04 -0.89
N ALA A 25 14.11 -0.79 -1.85
CA ALA A 25 12.76 -1.33 -1.80
C ALA A 25 12.74 -2.87 -1.74
N MET A 26 13.70 -3.52 -2.40
CA MET A 26 13.84 -4.98 -2.40
C MET A 26 14.27 -5.50 -1.02
N GLU A 27 15.27 -4.89 -0.38
CA GLU A 27 15.68 -5.28 0.99
C GLU A 27 14.53 -5.16 2.00
N ILE A 28 13.73 -4.08 1.90
CA ILE A 28 12.52 -3.92 2.73
C ILE A 28 11.52 -5.04 2.44
N THR A 29 11.32 -5.39 1.16
CA THR A 29 10.42 -6.49 0.78
C THR A 29 10.90 -7.83 1.34
N VAL A 30 12.18 -8.16 1.18
CA VAL A 30 12.78 -9.42 1.65
C VAL A 30 12.68 -9.53 3.17
N GLU A 31 12.91 -8.44 3.90
CA GLU A 31 12.77 -8.40 5.36
C GLU A 31 11.31 -8.73 5.78
N ALA A 32 10.33 -8.10 5.11
CA ALA A 32 8.91 -8.38 5.37
C ALA A 32 8.55 -9.84 5.04
N VAL A 33 9.09 -10.38 3.95
CA VAL A 33 8.88 -11.78 3.53
C VAL A 33 9.36 -12.74 4.60
N HIS A 34 10.62 -12.58 5.08
CA HIS A 34 11.16 -13.44 6.14
C HIS A 34 10.35 -13.33 7.43
N GLY A 35 9.90 -12.12 7.79
CA GLY A 35 9.02 -11.92 8.95
C GLY A 35 7.69 -12.67 8.82
N ALA A 36 7.03 -12.57 7.66
CA ALA A 36 5.76 -13.24 7.43
C ALA A 36 5.87 -14.77 7.38
N LEU A 37 6.96 -15.29 6.80
CA LEU A 37 7.25 -16.72 6.79
C LEU A 37 7.51 -17.25 8.21
N ALA A 38 8.25 -16.49 9.02
CA ALA A 38 8.50 -16.85 10.41
C ALA A 38 7.22 -16.85 11.25
N ASP A 39 6.33 -15.86 11.05
CA ASP A 39 5.02 -15.80 11.70
C ASP A 39 4.12 -16.98 11.30
N ALA A 40 4.16 -17.37 10.02
CA ALA A 40 3.44 -18.53 9.50
C ALA A 40 4.02 -19.88 9.96
N GLY A 41 5.29 -19.94 10.40
CA GLY A 41 6.01 -21.19 10.62
C GLY A 41 6.28 -21.97 9.33
N VAL A 42 6.40 -21.28 8.19
CA VAL A 42 6.60 -21.85 6.85
C VAL A 42 8.00 -21.51 6.36
N SER A 43 8.66 -22.45 5.69
CA SER A 43 9.98 -22.19 5.10
C SER A 43 9.86 -21.50 3.74
N LEU A 44 10.91 -20.79 3.34
CA LEU A 44 10.96 -20.15 2.03
C LEU A 44 10.80 -21.19 0.89
N GLY A 45 11.33 -22.40 1.07
CA GLY A 45 11.23 -23.48 0.09
C GLY A 45 9.82 -24.04 -0.10
N ASP A 46 8.90 -23.76 0.82
CA ASP A 46 7.51 -24.20 0.72
C ASP A 46 6.65 -23.23 -0.12
N VAL A 47 7.19 -22.05 -0.48
CA VAL A 47 6.47 -21.06 -1.29
C VAL A 47 6.46 -21.50 -2.75
N ASP A 48 5.30 -21.79 -3.28
CA ASP A 48 5.12 -22.24 -4.67
C ASP A 48 4.38 -21.25 -5.57
N ALA A 49 3.89 -20.13 -5.02
CA ALA A 49 3.36 -19.02 -5.79
C ALA A 49 3.68 -17.67 -5.15
N ILE A 50 3.95 -16.66 -5.99
CA ILE A 50 4.27 -15.29 -5.55
C ILE A 50 3.34 -14.30 -6.23
N ALA A 51 2.83 -13.34 -5.45
CA ALA A 51 2.18 -12.14 -5.98
C ALA A 51 2.83 -10.88 -5.40
N THR A 52 3.24 -9.97 -6.27
CA THR A 52 3.88 -8.71 -5.88
C THR A 52 3.62 -7.62 -6.93
N CYS A 53 3.86 -6.38 -6.54
CA CYS A 53 3.70 -5.23 -7.42
C CYS A 53 4.67 -4.14 -6.93
N GLN A 54 5.93 -4.23 -7.32
CA GLN A 54 6.98 -3.31 -6.90
C GLN A 54 6.91 -1.98 -7.67
N PRO A 55 7.20 -0.84 -7.03
CA PRO A 55 7.35 0.43 -7.72
C PRO A 55 8.46 0.35 -8.78
N LEU A 56 8.18 0.84 -9.99
CA LEU A 56 9.14 0.93 -11.10
C LEU A 56 9.70 -0.41 -11.61
N ASP A 57 9.18 -1.54 -11.17
CA ASP A 57 9.56 -2.86 -11.67
C ASP A 57 8.36 -3.54 -12.34
N THR A 58 8.42 -3.64 -13.67
CA THR A 58 7.37 -4.26 -14.49
C THR A 58 7.38 -5.77 -14.44
N LEU A 59 8.50 -6.38 -14.03
CA LEU A 59 8.70 -7.81 -13.90
C LEU A 59 8.89 -8.23 -12.44
N SER A 60 8.26 -7.52 -11.53
CA SER A 60 8.49 -7.63 -10.08
C SER A 60 8.38 -9.05 -9.53
N GLY A 61 7.53 -9.91 -10.09
CA GLY A 61 7.46 -11.32 -9.71
C GLY A 61 8.72 -12.10 -10.06
N LEU A 62 9.32 -11.83 -11.24
CA LEU A 62 10.57 -12.47 -11.66
C LEU A 62 11.75 -11.96 -10.81
N THR A 63 11.87 -10.64 -10.67
CA THR A 63 12.95 -10.02 -9.90
C THR A 63 12.94 -10.51 -8.44
N LEU A 64 11.75 -10.56 -7.83
CA LEU A 64 11.61 -11.06 -6.46
C LEU A 64 11.95 -12.56 -6.35
N ALA A 65 11.51 -13.38 -7.32
CA ALA A 65 11.84 -14.80 -7.34
C ALA A 65 13.36 -15.04 -7.42
N GLN A 66 14.06 -14.25 -8.24
CA GLN A 66 15.52 -14.29 -8.33
C GLN A 66 16.19 -13.87 -7.02
N GLU A 67 15.73 -12.78 -6.41
CA GLU A 67 16.29 -12.28 -5.14
C GLU A 67 16.12 -13.29 -3.99
N LEU A 68 14.95 -13.94 -3.93
CA LEU A 68 14.67 -14.96 -2.92
C LEU A 68 15.24 -16.35 -3.26
N GLY A 69 15.79 -16.54 -4.45
CA GLY A 69 16.25 -17.85 -4.90
C GLY A 69 15.12 -18.88 -5.09
N LEU A 70 13.93 -18.41 -5.42
CA LEU A 70 12.73 -19.25 -5.60
C LEU A 70 12.50 -19.60 -7.07
N ASN A 71 11.87 -20.75 -7.28
CA ASN A 71 11.35 -21.17 -8.59
C ASN A 71 9.84 -21.47 -8.47
N PRO A 72 9.00 -20.42 -8.30
CA PRO A 72 7.58 -20.60 -8.06
C PRO A 72 6.86 -21.15 -9.30
N LYS A 73 5.82 -21.96 -9.08
CA LYS A 73 4.93 -22.45 -10.15
C LYS A 73 4.16 -21.31 -10.81
N PHE A 74 3.82 -20.28 -10.02
CA PHE A 74 3.02 -19.16 -10.47
C PHE A 74 3.58 -17.82 -9.95
N THR A 75 3.52 -16.80 -10.81
CA THR A 75 3.78 -15.41 -10.42
C THR A 75 2.65 -14.51 -10.87
N MET A 76 2.30 -13.52 -10.05
CA MET A 76 1.33 -12.47 -10.35
C MET A 76 1.95 -11.11 -10.03
N ASN A 77 1.88 -10.18 -10.98
CA ASN A 77 2.38 -8.82 -10.80
C ASN A 77 1.48 -7.75 -11.43
N ASN A 78 0.15 -8.01 -11.44
CA ASN A 78 -0.80 -7.02 -11.90
C ASN A 78 -0.79 -5.79 -10.98
N ARG A 79 -1.01 -4.63 -11.59
CA ARG A 79 -0.96 -3.34 -10.91
C ARG A 79 -2.29 -2.59 -11.07
N MET A 80 -2.96 -2.39 -9.95
CA MET A 80 -4.24 -1.67 -9.85
C MET A 80 -4.18 -0.62 -8.73
N GLY A 81 -3.04 0.08 -8.59
CA GLY A 81 -2.80 0.97 -7.47
C GLY A 81 -2.78 0.21 -6.12
N GLY A 82 -3.24 0.85 -5.05
CA GLY A 82 -3.26 0.23 -3.72
C GLY A 82 -4.17 -0.99 -3.59
N SER A 83 -5.13 -1.18 -4.52
CA SER A 83 -6.02 -2.34 -4.56
C SER A 83 -5.37 -3.61 -5.12
N SER A 84 -4.14 -3.54 -5.65
CA SER A 84 -3.42 -4.69 -6.21
C SER A 84 -3.38 -5.87 -5.24
N PHE A 85 -3.13 -5.61 -3.96
CA PHE A 85 -2.97 -6.66 -2.95
C PHE A 85 -4.28 -7.38 -2.62
N LEU A 86 -5.44 -6.71 -2.73
CA LEU A 86 -6.74 -7.36 -2.64
C LEU A 86 -6.99 -8.29 -3.84
N SER A 87 -6.59 -7.87 -5.04
CA SER A 87 -6.61 -8.72 -6.23
C SER A 87 -5.68 -9.92 -6.09
N HIS A 88 -4.47 -9.71 -5.56
CA HIS A 88 -3.53 -10.79 -5.28
C HIS A 88 -4.09 -11.79 -4.26
N THR A 89 -4.75 -11.30 -3.21
CA THR A 89 -5.40 -12.16 -2.20
C THR A 89 -6.51 -13.02 -2.82
N LEU A 90 -7.33 -12.44 -3.71
CA LEU A 90 -8.36 -13.18 -4.44
C LEU A 90 -7.74 -14.26 -5.32
N TRP A 91 -6.70 -13.90 -6.08
CA TRP A 91 -5.96 -14.83 -6.94
C TRP A 91 -5.33 -15.96 -6.13
N ALA A 92 -4.68 -15.64 -4.99
CA ALA A 92 -4.12 -16.63 -4.08
C ALA A 92 -5.19 -17.62 -3.58
N ALA A 93 -6.34 -17.10 -3.13
CA ALA A 93 -7.45 -17.93 -2.67
C ALA A 93 -7.98 -18.87 -3.76
N MET A 94 -7.97 -18.44 -5.03
CA MET A 94 -8.33 -19.30 -6.16
C MET A 94 -7.31 -20.39 -6.39
N LEU A 95 -6.00 -20.09 -6.36
CA LEU A 95 -4.95 -21.10 -6.52
C LEU A 95 -5.02 -22.17 -5.43
N LEU A 96 -5.20 -21.75 -4.18
CA LEU A 96 -5.31 -22.65 -3.02
C LEU A 96 -6.56 -23.55 -3.11
N GLU A 97 -7.74 -22.99 -3.42
CA GLU A 97 -8.98 -23.77 -3.55
C GLU A 97 -8.89 -24.78 -4.71
N LEU A 98 -8.26 -24.40 -5.82
CA LEU A 98 -8.05 -25.27 -6.99
C LEU A 98 -6.88 -26.24 -6.80
N ARG A 99 -6.16 -26.18 -5.67
CA ARG A 99 -4.98 -27.00 -5.37
C ARG A 99 -3.88 -26.87 -6.44
N LEU A 100 -3.75 -25.70 -7.00
CA LEU A 100 -2.69 -25.36 -7.94
C LEU A 100 -1.42 -24.89 -7.21
N ALA A 101 -1.59 -24.35 -6.02
CA ALA A 101 -0.54 -23.98 -5.07
C ALA A 101 -0.97 -24.39 -3.67
N ASP A 102 0.00 -24.66 -2.80
CA ASP A 102 -0.20 -24.98 -1.39
C ASP A 102 0.17 -23.81 -0.48
N THR A 103 1.12 -22.97 -0.93
CA THR A 103 1.57 -21.78 -0.20
C THR A 103 1.78 -20.61 -1.15
N VAL A 104 1.10 -19.51 -0.88
CA VAL A 104 1.18 -18.29 -1.69
C VAL A 104 1.73 -17.14 -0.85
N LEU A 105 2.79 -16.51 -1.35
CA LEU A 105 3.41 -15.32 -0.79
C LEU A 105 2.89 -14.08 -1.52
N ILE A 106 2.37 -13.09 -0.79
CA ILE A 106 1.99 -11.79 -1.31
C ILE A 106 2.83 -10.73 -0.58
N CYS A 107 3.54 -9.88 -1.31
CA CYS A 107 4.44 -8.92 -0.69
C CYS A 107 4.64 -7.64 -1.50
N TYR A 108 5.17 -6.62 -0.84
CA TYR A 108 5.46 -5.30 -1.36
C TYR A 108 6.54 -4.63 -0.52
N GLY A 109 7.34 -3.76 -1.14
CA GLY A 109 8.24 -2.86 -0.45
C GLY A 109 8.46 -1.57 -1.22
N SER A 110 8.73 -0.51 -0.50
CA SER A 110 9.00 0.81 -1.07
C SER A 110 9.92 1.62 -0.15
N ASN A 111 10.84 2.37 -0.75
CA ASN A 111 11.69 3.34 -0.07
C ASN A 111 11.49 4.76 -0.63
N GLN A 112 10.28 5.09 -1.05
CA GLN A 112 9.99 6.36 -1.75
C GLN A 112 10.34 7.59 -0.92
N ARG A 113 10.20 7.54 0.41
CA ARG A 113 10.54 8.64 1.29
C ARG A 113 12.04 8.89 1.35
N THR A 114 12.84 7.88 1.64
CA THR A 114 14.29 8.04 1.80
C THR A 114 15.03 8.14 0.49
N ALA A 115 14.54 7.49 -0.59
CA ALA A 115 15.18 7.53 -1.90
C ALA A 115 14.84 8.79 -2.71
N SER A 116 13.61 9.30 -2.64
CA SER A 116 13.19 10.42 -3.48
C SER A 116 12.47 11.55 -2.73
N GLY A 117 11.94 11.29 -1.55
CA GLY A 117 11.09 12.24 -0.81
C GLY A 117 9.79 12.59 -1.55
N LYS A 118 9.44 11.89 -2.62
CA LYS A 118 8.28 12.17 -3.47
C LYS A 118 7.49 10.89 -3.72
N LEU A 119 6.18 11.01 -3.75
CA LEU A 119 5.33 9.93 -4.22
C LEU A 119 5.61 9.66 -5.70
N MET A 120 6.10 8.48 -5.99
CA MET A 120 6.36 8.03 -7.36
C MET A 120 5.06 7.44 -7.92
N THR A 121 4.40 8.18 -8.78
CA THR A 121 3.22 7.71 -9.50
C THR A 121 3.60 7.59 -10.97
N ALA A 122 3.86 6.38 -11.44
CA ALA A 122 4.08 6.10 -12.85
C ALA A 122 2.74 5.89 -13.54
N LEU A 123 2.05 6.98 -13.84
CA LEU A 123 0.78 6.98 -14.57
C LEU A 123 0.85 8.02 -15.68
N ASP A 124 0.49 7.61 -16.87
CA ASP A 124 0.17 8.55 -17.94
C ASP A 124 -1.13 9.27 -17.56
N LEU A 125 -1.13 10.58 -17.69
CA LEU A 125 -2.35 11.36 -17.49
C LEU A 125 -3.37 11.02 -18.59
N PRO A 126 -4.65 10.84 -18.23
CA PRO A 126 -5.69 10.67 -19.24
C PRO A 126 -5.68 11.82 -20.23
N THR A 127 -5.93 11.53 -21.51
CA THR A 127 -5.77 12.49 -22.63
C THR A 127 -6.53 13.79 -22.41
N TYR A 128 -7.74 13.72 -21.83
CA TYR A 128 -8.57 14.89 -21.59
C TYR A 128 -8.22 15.65 -20.31
N GLU A 129 -7.49 15.05 -19.40
CA GLU A 129 -7.06 15.67 -18.14
C GLU A 129 -5.65 16.26 -18.24
N ALA A 130 -4.80 15.70 -19.11
CA ALA A 130 -3.42 16.12 -19.29
C ALA A 130 -3.25 17.65 -19.51
N PRO A 131 -4.08 18.35 -20.29
CA PRO A 131 -3.98 19.80 -20.47
C PRO A 131 -4.11 20.62 -19.18
N TYR A 132 -4.81 20.10 -18.17
CA TYR A 132 -5.01 20.75 -16.87
C TYR A 132 -3.88 20.48 -15.87
N GLN A 133 -2.95 19.60 -16.20
CA GLN A 133 -1.80 19.21 -15.35
C GLN A 133 -2.20 18.88 -13.89
N PRO A 134 -3.22 18.03 -13.66
CA PRO A 134 -3.65 17.71 -12.31
C PRO A 134 -2.56 16.97 -11.55
N MET A 135 -2.51 17.18 -10.23
CA MET A 135 -1.72 16.34 -9.32
C MET A 135 -2.42 14.99 -9.14
N PHE A 136 -2.18 14.07 -10.04
CA PHE A 136 -2.84 12.78 -10.03
C PHE A 136 -2.22 11.83 -8.97
N PRO A 137 -3.00 11.07 -8.18
CA PRO A 137 -4.48 11.02 -8.16
C PRO A 137 -5.15 12.05 -7.24
N LEU A 138 -4.39 12.90 -6.56
CA LEU A 138 -4.88 13.80 -5.51
C LEU A 138 -5.97 14.75 -6.01
N SER A 139 -5.78 15.35 -7.21
CA SER A 139 -6.77 16.27 -7.77
C SER A 139 -8.11 15.58 -8.08
N SER A 140 -8.10 14.30 -8.44
CA SER A 140 -9.32 13.52 -8.64
C SER A 140 -10.08 13.31 -7.31
N TYR A 141 -9.37 13.05 -6.22
CA TYR A 141 -9.98 12.97 -4.89
C TYR A 141 -10.50 14.33 -4.42
N ALA A 142 -9.78 15.41 -4.72
CA ALA A 142 -10.22 16.77 -4.41
C ALA A 142 -11.53 17.13 -5.11
N LEU A 143 -11.65 16.83 -6.41
CA LEU A 143 -12.89 17.02 -7.17
C LEU A 143 -14.05 16.18 -6.60
N ALA A 144 -13.77 14.93 -6.19
CA ALA A 144 -14.79 14.10 -5.56
C ALA A 144 -15.24 14.66 -4.20
N ALA A 145 -14.30 15.18 -3.41
CA ALA A 145 -14.57 15.82 -2.13
C ALA A 145 -15.41 17.10 -2.31
N ASP A 146 -15.04 17.97 -3.26
CA ASP A 146 -15.77 19.19 -3.58
C ASP A 146 -17.20 18.89 -4.01
N ARG A 147 -17.39 17.91 -4.91
CA ARG A 147 -18.71 17.45 -5.31
C ARG A 147 -19.53 16.96 -4.12
N HIS A 148 -18.92 16.18 -3.22
CA HIS A 148 -19.59 15.69 -2.02
C HIS A 148 -20.02 16.87 -1.10
N MET A 149 -19.12 17.82 -0.88
CA MET A 149 -19.40 19.02 -0.09
C MET A 149 -20.56 19.83 -0.69
N THR A 150 -20.55 20.04 -2.01
CA THR A 150 -21.61 20.75 -2.72
C THR A 150 -22.94 20.01 -2.66
N GLN A 151 -22.94 18.69 -2.84
CA GLN A 151 -24.16 17.89 -2.92
C GLN A 151 -24.80 17.65 -1.55
N PHE A 152 -23.99 17.45 -0.51
CA PHE A 152 -24.45 17.01 0.82
C PHE A 152 -24.23 18.05 1.93
N GLY A 153 -23.65 19.20 1.61
CA GLY A 153 -23.35 20.24 2.61
C GLY A 153 -22.25 19.88 3.59
N THR A 154 -21.40 18.91 3.27
CA THR A 154 -20.26 18.53 4.10
C THR A 154 -19.29 19.70 4.21
N THR A 155 -18.86 20.00 5.46
CA THR A 155 -18.00 21.14 5.74
C THR A 155 -16.51 20.78 5.79
N ARG A 156 -15.65 21.79 5.76
CA ARG A 156 -14.20 21.62 5.95
C ARG A 156 -13.86 21.02 7.32
N GLU A 157 -14.62 21.40 8.33
CA GLU A 157 -14.47 20.92 9.70
C GLU A 157 -14.75 19.42 9.78
N GLN A 158 -15.77 18.93 9.07
CA GLN A 158 -16.09 17.51 9.02
C GLN A 158 -15.01 16.70 8.32
N LEU A 159 -14.39 17.24 7.24
CA LEU A 159 -13.23 16.61 6.62
C LEU A 159 -12.03 16.58 7.58
N ALA A 160 -11.80 17.69 8.32
CA ALA A 160 -10.73 17.76 9.28
C ALA A 160 -10.90 16.75 10.44
N ASP A 161 -12.14 16.46 10.85
CA ASP A 161 -12.43 15.46 11.88
C ASP A 161 -11.93 14.06 11.50
N VAL A 162 -11.94 13.71 10.22
CA VAL A 162 -11.38 12.44 9.72
C VAL A 162 -9.89 12.36 10.01
N ALA A 163 -9.14 13.42 9.72
CA ALA A 163 -7.70 13.49 9.98
C ALA A 163 -7.39 13.45 11.48
N VAL A 164 -8.16 14.17 12.29
CA VAL A 164 -8.03 14.18 13.75
C VAL A 164 -8.31 12.80 14.33
N ALA A 165 -9.36 12.12 13.89
CA ALA A 165 -9.69 10.76 14.33
C ALA A 165 -8.59 9.77 13.98
N ALA A 166 -8.04 9.82 12.75
CA ALA A 166 -6.91 8.99 12.34
C ALA A 166 -5.68 9.25 13.23
N ARG A 167 -5.38 10.51 13.55
CA ARG A 167 -4.28 10.87 14.44
C ARG A 167 -4.49 10.37 15.87
N ALA A 168 -5.70 10.43 16.40
CA ALA A 168 -6.02 9.90 17.73
C ALA A 168 -5.76 8.40 17.84
N TRP A 169 -5.97 7.64 16.75
CA TRP A 169 -5.57 6.22 16.67
C TRP A 169 -4.07 6.05 16.53
N ALA A 170 -3.40 6.86 15.70
CA ALA A 170 -1.95 6.83 15.54
C ALA A 170 -1.22 7.07 16.87
N GLN A 171 -1.73 7.95 17.75
CA GLN A 171 -1.16 8.20 19.07
C GLN A 171 -1.13 6.96 19.96
N LYS A 172 -2.04 5.99 19.74
CA LYS A 172 -2.13 4.74 20.50
C LYS A 172 -1.27 3.63 19.90
N ASN A 173 -0.79 3.80 18.67
CA ASN A 173 0.06 2.82 17.99
C ASN A 173 1.53 3.22 18.13
N PRO A 174 2.38 2.45 18.85
CA PRO A 174 3.79 2.75 18.99
C PRO A 174 4.58 2.72 17.68
N GLU A 175 4.08 2.00 16.67
CA GLU A 175 4.70 1.87 15.34
C GLU A 175 4.28 2.99 14.37
N ALA A 176 3.29 3.82 14.74
CA ALA A 176 2.86 4.91 13.88
C ALA A 176 3.97 5.98 13.75
N PHE A 177 4.25 6.36 12.50
CA PHE A 177 5.35 7.28 12.17
C PHE A 177 5.16 8.69 12.74
N ILE A 178 3.93 9.22 12.74
CA ILE A 178 3.62 10.53 13.34
C ILE A 178 2.53 10.38 14.41
N ARG A 179 2.86 10.74 15.65
CA ARG A 179 1.99 10.59 16.82
C ARG A 179 1.71 11.89 17.57
N ASP A 180 2.26 13.01 17.12
CA ASP A 180 1.99 14.31 17.76
C ASP A 180 0.50 14.62 17.73
N PRO A 181 -0.06 15.28 18.76
CA PRO A 181 -1.45 15.69 18.74
C PRO A 181 -1.80 16.51 17.50
N LEU A 182 -3.03 16.40 17.04
CA LEU A 182 -3.54 17.12 15.88
C LEU A 182 -4.93 17.65 16.21
N THR A 183 -5.12 18.96 16.08
CA THR A 183 -6.42 19.59 16.25
C THR A 183 -7.11 19.82 14.90
N ARG A 184 -8.40 20.10 14.94
CA ARG A 184 -9.18 20.50 13.76
C ARG A 184 -8.63 21.78 13.13
N GLU A 185 -8.26 22.73 13.98
CA GLU A 185 -7.68 24.02 13.61
C GLU A 185 -6.35 23.83 12.87
N ASP A 186 -5.49 22.93 13.35
CA ASP A 186 -4.22 22.60 12.69
C ASP A 186 -4.43 22.04 11.27
N VAL A 187 -5.48 21.22 11.09
CA VAL A 187 -5.82 20.68 9.77
C VAL A 187 -6.28 21.82 8.85
N ILE A 188 -7.22 22.65 9.32
CA ILE A 188 -7.80 23.75 8.54
C ILE A 188 -6.77 24.83 8.22
N ALA A 189 -5.83 25.11 9.11
CA ALA A 189 -4.76 26.07 8.89
C ALA A 189 -3.62 25.53 8.02
N SER A 190 -3.55 24.23 7.78
CA SER A 190 -2.46 23.63 7.01
C SER A 190 -2.51 24.05 5.53
N ARG A 191 -1.35 23.97 4.85
CA ARG A 191 -1.18 24.41 3.46
C ARG A 191 -2.16 23.70 2.53
N LEU A 192 -2.84 24.46 1.67
CA LEU A 192 -3.68 23.92 0.60
C LEU A 192 -2.83 23.17 -0.42
N VAL A 193 -3.30 22.01 -0.86
CA VAL A 193 -2.64 21.17 -1.87
C VAL A 193 -3.45 21.11 -3.15
N SER A 194 -4.71 20.72 -3.07
CA SER A 194 -5.69 20.75 -4.17
C SER A 194 -7.06 20.94 -3.52
N ASP A 195 -7.69 22.08 -3.75
CA ASP A 195 -8.94 22.45 -3.10
C ASP A 195 -10.02 21.37 -3.24
N PRO A 196 -10.69 20.93 -2.13
CA PRO A 196 -10.59 21.42 -0.75
C PRO A 196 -9.49 20.76 0.11
N LEU A 197 -8.67 19.86 -0.42
CA LEU A 197 -7.72 19.06 0.34
C LEU A 197 -6.45 19.85 0.71
N ARG A 198 -6.05 19.71 1.96
CA ARG A 198 -4.85 20.31 2.55
C ARG A 198 -3.82 19.25 2.91
N VAL A 199 -2.61 19.66 3.24
CA VAL A 199 -1.51 18.72 3.59
C VAL A 199 -1.90 17.74 4.68
N ARG A 200 -2.70 18.16 5.66
CA ARG A 200 -3.11 17.28 6.78
C ARG A 200 -4.28 16.34 6.40
N ASP A 201 -4.94 16.56 5.29
CA ASP A 201 -5.92 15.63 4.72
C ASP A 201 -5.24 14.53 3.87
N CYS A 202 -3.96 14.71 3.51
CA CYS A 202 -3.23 13.80 2.64
C CYS A 202 -2.41 12.80 3.44
N CYS A 203 -2.24 11.59 2.89
CA CYS A 203 -1.34 10.61 3.49
C CYS A 203 0.12 11.08 3.39
N LEU A 204 0.94 10.58 4.29
CA LEU A 204 2.38 10.77 4.24
C LEU A 204 3.00 9.90 3.14
N VAL A 205 4.10 10.39 2.57
CA VAL A 205 5.03 9.52 1.86
C VAL A 205 5.94 8.89 2.92
N THR A 206 5.89 7.58 3.06
CA THR A 206 6.74 6.80 3.97
C THR A 206 7.41 5.68 3.20
N ASP A 207 8.52 5.19 3.73
CA ASP A 207 9.03 3.88 3.37
C ASP A 207 8.21 2.81 4.07
N GLY A 208 8.31 1.61 3.58
CA GLY A 208 7.71 0.46 4.23
C GLY A 208 7.44 -0.68 3.28
N GLY A 209 7.35 -1.85 3.84
CA GLY A 209 6.98 -3.07 3.16
C GLY A 209 6.07 -3.92 4.02
N GLY A 210 5.42 -4.86 3.38
CA GLY A 210 4.60 -5.84 4.04
C GLY A 210 4.56 -7.14 3.26
N ALA A 211 4.37 -8.23 3.96
CA ALA A 211 4.14 -9.54 3.35
C ALA A 211 3.05 -10.29 4.12
N ILE A 212 2.30 -11.10 3.39
CA ILE A 212 1.38 -12.10 3.95
C ILE A 212 1.63 -13.45 3.30
N VAL A 213 1.41 -14.50 4.06
CA VAL A 213 1.45 -15.90 3.62
C VAL A 213 0.04 -16.47 3.72
N MET A 214 -0.39 -17.14 2.66
CA MET A 214 -1.68 -17.81 2.56
C MET A 214 -1.51 -19.27 2.24
#